data_19552e13784f11fb7039640e10a7aef4
#
_entry.id   19552e13784f11fb7039640e10a7aef4
#
_cell.length_a   1.000
_cell.length_b   1.000
_cell.length_c   1.000
_cell.angle_alpha   90.00
_cell.angle_beta   90.00
_cell.angle_gamma   90.00
#
_symmetry.space_group_name_H-M   'P 1'
#
loop_
_entity.id
_entity.type
_entity.pdbx_description
1 polymer ?
#
loop_
_entity_poly.entity_id
_entity_poly.type
_entity_poly.pdbx_seq_one_letter_code
_entity_poly.pdbx_strand_id
1 'polypeptide(L)'
;MRFTIRREDFLKGLLTASRAVANKVAVAVLANLKIELDENGLFITGSNYDLTIKTLVPYKDGNNEVIRNYKEGATLINAKIITEIARKMESEEITLDVIDSTIAVISDNRSEYKLNCVRPEEYPDIDLEATGTEINLSKADFDSLVSQTAFAASLKEQRPILTAMNLEASNGLLIATATDSARMARKDIRIPEGVNFVANVPAKMMVEVDHLLEGVDSLDIAFSDKKALFTVGRTIIASRLIAGDYPNTKNIVPKITNYILEVNSSDLMKAIDRANILSIDRENVVDLTMSEEGIEISAKSSQVGSAVERIDVFKYEGQSLKVSFNSEFVIAAVKALGAEDVTFAFVGEMKPFVIRNGLDDSVIQIVTPVRTY
;
A
#
# COMPACT_ATOMS: atom_id res chain seq x y z
N MET A 1 -33.80 5.25 11.76
CA MET A 1 -33.18 4.22 10.90
C MET A 1 -33.36 2.86 11.58
N ARG A 2 -33.71 1.82 10.83
CA ARG A 2 -33.74 0.44 11.35
C ARG A 2 -33.51 -0.54 10.21
N PHE A 3 -32.77 -1.63 10.46
CA PHE A 3 -32.62 -2.72 9.51
C PHE A 3 -32.15 -4.01 10.20
N THR A 4 -32.46 -5.15 9.59
CA THR A 4 -31.88 -6.45 9.91
C THR A 4 -30.97 -6.85 8.76
N ILE A 5 -29.75 -7.24 9.06
CA ILE A 5 -28.69 -7.48 8.06
C ILE A 5 -27.96 -8.78 8.38
N ARG A 6 -27.50 -9.48 7.34
CA ARG A 6 -26.60 -10.61 7.47
C ARG A 6 -25.28 -10.15 8.10
N ARG A 7 -24.90 -10.76 9.23
CA ARG A 7 -23.76 -10.34 10.05
C ARG A 7 -22.45 -10.26 9.28
N GLU A 8 -22.19 -11.23 8.41
CA GLU A 8 -20.93 -11.28 7.63
C GLU A 8 -20.79 -10.10 6.67
N ASP A 9 -21.89 -9.72 5.97
CA ASP A 9 -21.85 -8.59 5.05
C ASP A 9 -21.73 -7.26 5.80
N PHE A 10 -22.41 -7.14 6.94
CA PHE A 10 -22.29 -5.97 7.79
C PHE A 10 -20.87 -5.83 8.32
N LEU A 11 -20.29 -6.91 8.85
CA LEU A 11 -18.92 -6.91 9.37
C LEU A 11 -17.91 -6.59 8.26
N LYS A 12 -18.07 -7.15 7.05
CA LYS A 12 -17.21 -6.84 5.91
C LYS A 12 -17.27 -5.36 5.56
N GLY A 13 -18.46 -4.77 5.48
CA GLY A 13 -18.62 -3.33 5.23
C GLY A 13 -18.00 -2.46 6.33
N LEU A 14 -18.21 -2.80 7.61
CA LEU A 14 -17.60 -2.10 8.74
C LEU A 14 -16.09 -2.16 8.71
N LEU A 15 -15.49 -3.33 8.46
CA LEU A 15 -14.04 -3.52 8.36
C LEU A 15 -13.45 -2.72 7.20
N THR A 16 -14.12 -2.72 6.05
CA THR A 16 -13.70 -1.96 4.86
C THR A 16 -13.64 -0.47 5.17
N ALA A 17 -14.73 0.12 5.65
CA ALA A 17 -14.78 1.55 5.95
C ALA A 17 -13.87 1.96 7.13
N SER A 18 -13.70 1.08 8.12
CA SER A 18 -12.84 1.34 9.29
C SER A 18 -11.36 1.50 8.94
N ARG A 19 -10.89 1.03 7.77
CA ARG A 19 -9.51 1.24 7.31
C ARG A 19 -9.17 2.72 7.13
N ALA A 20 -10.17 3.57 6.84
CA ALA A 20 -9.99 5.01 6.75
C ALA A 20 -10.04 5.73 8.11
N VAL A 21 -10.45 5.05 9.18
CA VAL A 21 -10.53 5.67 10.52
C VAL A 21 -9.18 5.58 11.21
N ALA A 22 -8.58 6.71 11.55
CA ALA A 22 -7.29 6.75 12.22
C ALA A 22 -7.38 6.31 13.69
N ASN A 23 -6.33 5.66 14.20
CA ASN A 23 -6.24 5.28 15.63
C ASN A 23 -6.22 6.50 16.58
N LYS A 24 -5.68 7.63 16.10
CA LYS A 24 -5.69 8.92 16.79
C LYS A 24 -6.33 9.94 15.85
N VAL A 25 -7.54 10.35 16.14
CA VAL A 25 -8.31 11.28 15.30
C VAL A 25 -8.11 12.69 15.81
N ALA A 26 -7.74 13.62 14.94
CA ALA A 26 -7.66 15.04 15.27
C ALA A 26 -9.06 15.65 15.49
N VAL A 27 -10.07 15.10 14.84
CA VAL A 27 -11.46 15.55 14.90
C VAL A 27 -12.32 14.40 15.42
N ALA A 28 -12.86 14.53 16.62
CA ALA A 28 -13.53 13.46 17.37
C ALA A 28 -14.67 12.75 16.59
N VAL A 29 -15.42 13.48 15.75
CA VAL A 29 -16.52 12.88 14.97
C VAL A 29 -16.01 11.84 13.97
N LEU A 30 -14.78 11.96 13.47
CA LEU A 30 -14.18 11.00 12.53
C LEU A 30 -13.73 9.68 13.18
N ALA A 31 -13.85 9.54 14.50
CA ALA A 31 -13.75 8.25 15.16
C ALA A 31 -14.97 7.36 14.90
N ASN A 32 -16.03 7.91 14.30
CA ASN A 32 -17.25 7.21 13.96
C ASN A 32 -17.27 6.84 12.48
N LEU A 33 -17.99 5.75 12.19
CA LEU A 33 -18.47 5.44 10.84
C LEU A 33 -19.81 6.14 10.63
N LYS A 34 -19.99 6.73 9.46
CA LYS A 34 -21.29 7.17 8.97
C LYS A 34 -21.99 5.97 8.33
N ILE A 35 -23.13 5.61 8.86
CA ILE A 35 -23.97 4.49 8.43
C ILE A 35 -25.24 5.09 7.86
N GLU A 36 -25.48 4.92 6.57
CA GLU A 36 -26.62 5.48 5.83
C GLU A 36 -27.33 4.36 5.08
N LEU A 37 -28.63 4.25 5.29
CA LEU A 37 -29.49 3.33 4.58
C LEU A 37 -30.43 4.13 3.69
N ASP A 38 -30.36 3.91 2.37
CA ASP A 38 -31.21 4.52 1.37
C ASP A 38 -31.79 3.47 0.39
N GLU A 39 -32.39 3.89 -0.70
CA GLU A 39 -32.98 3.03 -1.73
C GLU A 39 -31.98 2.05 -2.41
N ASN A 40 -30.68 2.32 -2.36
CA ASN A 40 -29.64 1.50 -3.00
C ASN A 40 -29.08 0.43 -2.05
N GLY A 41 -29.18 0.64 -0.74
CA GLY A 41 -28.64 -0.24 0.28
C GLY A 41 -28.03 0.49 1.46
N LEU A 42 -27.13 -0.19 2.16
CA LEU A 42 -26.43 0.35 3.33
C LEU A 42 -25.06 0.86 2.93
N PHE A 43 -24.87 2.18 2.96
CA PHE A 43 -23.58 2.82 2.82
C PHE A 43 -22.89 2.92 4.18
N ILE A 44 -21.63 2.54 4.22
CA ILE A 44 -20.77 2.70 5.39
C ILE A 44 -19.57 3.52 4.99
N THR A 45 -19.39 4.67 5.64
CA THR A 45 -18.30 5.62 5.31
C THR A 45 -17.41 5.82 6.54
N GLY A 46 -16.10 5.68 6.33
CA GLY A 46 -15.05 6.08 7.27
C GLY A 46 -14.13 7.12 6.65
N SER A 47 -13.58 8.03 7.47
CA SER A 47 -12.67 9.07 6.98
C SER A 47 -11.72 9.55 8.08
N ASN A 48 -10.55 10.05 7.64
CA ASN A 48 -9.63 10.84 8.46
C ASN A 48 -9.26 12.18 7.80
N TYR A 49 -10.05 12.63 6.82
CA TYR A 49 -9.85 13.75 5.89
C TYR A 49 -8.86 13.49 4.75
N ASP A 50 -7.77 12.75 4.96
CA ASP A 50 -6.80 12.47 3.90
C ASP A 50 -7.19 11.24 3.11
N LEU A 51 -7.88 10.32 3.77
CA LEU A 51 -8.44 9.09 3.24
C LEU A 51 -9.92 9.00 3.62
N THR A 52 -10.75 8.68 2.65
CA THR A 52 -12.16 8.32 2.85
C THR A 52 -12.46 7.03 2.11
N ILE A 53 -13.15 6.12 2.78
CA ILE A 53 -13.66 4.87 2.19
C ILE A 53 -15.17 4.84 2.41
N LYS A 54 -15.92 4.76 1.31
CA LYS A 54 -17.38 4.56 1.31
C LYS A 54 -17.67 3.24 0.60
N THR A 55 -18.31 2.32 1.29
CA THR A 55 -18.68 1.01 0.74
C THR A 55 -20.19 0.78 0.82
N LEU A 56 -20.73 0.11 -0.20
CA LEU A 56 -22.15 -0.23 -0.29
C LEU A 56 -22.35 -1.71 0.03
N VAL A 57 -23.22 -2.00 0.98
CA VAL A 57 -23.79 -3.32 1.21
C VAL A 57 -25.19 -3.31 0.59
N PRO A 58 -25.44 -4.06 -0.51
CA PRO A 58 -26.71 -4.02 -1.22
C PRO A 58 -27.83 -4.75 -0.47
N TYR A 59 -29.07 -4.50 -0.81
CA TYR A 59 -30.22 -5.25 -0.27
C TYR A 59 -30.17 -6.74 -0.62
N LYS A 60 -29.61 -7.08 -1.78
CA LYS A 60 -29.48 -8.46 -2.26
C LYS A 60 -28.09 -8.68 -2.85
N ASP A 61 -27.56 -9.87 -2.67
CA ASP A 61 -26.37 -10.35 -3.35
C ASP A 61 -26.70 -11.64 -4.09
N GLY A 62 -26.84 -11.53 -5.42
CA GLY A 62 -27.45 -12.54 -6.25
C GLY A 62 -28.90 -12.81 -5.82
N ASN A 63 -29.20 -14.05 -5.47
CA ASN A 63 -30.52 -14.47 -4.98
C ASN A 63 -30.69 -14.36 -3.43
N ASN A 64 -29.64 -14.00 -2.72
CA ASN A 64 -29.68 -13.94 -1.27
C ASN A 64 -30.11 -12.55 -0.81
N GLU A 65 -31.09 -12.48 0.09
CA GLU A 65 -31.46 -11.25 0.78
C GLU A 65 -30.42 -10.95 1.85
N VAL A 66 -29.83 -9.75 1.80
CA VAL A 66 -28.78 -9.31 2.71
C VAL A 66 -29.35 -8.38 3.79
N ILE A 67 -30.26 -7.46 3.37
CA ILE A 67 -30.89 -6.48 4.25
C ILE A 67 -32.40 -6.62 4.16
N ARG A 68 -33.05 -6.70 5.31
CA ARG A 68 -34.51 -6.83 5.43
C ARG A 68 -35.08 -6.00 6.58
N ASN A 69 -36.40 -5.90 6.66
CA ASN A 69 -37.13 -5.19 7.73
C ASN A 69 -36.54 -3.79 7.99
N TYR A 70 -36.39 -3.00 6.93
CA TYR A 70 -35.65 -1.76 6.97
C TYR A 70 -36.54 -0.51 6.96
N LYS A 71 -36.00 0.54 7.57
CA LYS A 71 -36.45 1.93 7.50
C LYS A 71 -35.22 2.80 7.27
N GLU A 72 -35.24 3.57 6.19
CA GLU A 72 -34.15 4.48 5.81
C GLU A 72 -33.75 5.46 6.91
N GLY A 73 -32.53 6.01 6.77
CA GLY A 73 -31.98 7.00 7.66
C GLY A 73 -30.47 6.90 7.77
N ALA A 74 -29.90 7.70 8.67
CA ALA A 74 -28.45 7.73 8.87
C ALA A 74 -28.10 7.93 10.35
N THR A 75 -26.88 7.54 10.72
CA THR A 75 -26.33 7.73 12.07
C THR A 75 -24.79 7.64 12.04
N LEU A 76 -24.15 8.16 13.09
CA LEU A 76 -22.72 7.99 13.32
C LEU A 76 -22.49 7.13 14.55
N ILE A 77 -21.72 6.05 14.40
CA ILE A 77 -21.40 5.13 15.51
C ILE A 77 -19.89 4.90 15.54
N ASN A 78 -19.32 4.84 16.75
CA ASN A 78 -17.89 4.62 16.93
C ASN A 78 -17.42 3.37 16.20
N ALA A 79 -16.45 3.56 15.27
CA ALA A 79 -15.98 2.55 14.35
C ALA A 79 -15.47 1.29 15.07
N LYS A 80 -14.61 1.48 16.08
CA LYS A 80 -14.01 0.38 16.84
C LYS A 80 -15.06 -0.42 17.58
N ILE A 81 -16.01 0.26 18.23
CA ILE A 81 -17.01 -0.38 19.09
C ILE A 81 -17.99 -1.20 18.25
N ILE A 82 -18.57 -0.60 17.19
CA ILE A 82 -19.56 -1.33 16.38
C ILE A 82 -18.94 -2.51 15.64
N THR A 83 -17.69 -2.35 15.15
CA THR A 83 -16.96 -3.44 14.47
C THR A 83 -16.66 -4.60 15.42
N GLU A 84 -16.23 -4.32 16.65
CA GLU A 84 -15.98 -5.37 17.66
C GLU A 84 -17.25 -6.07 18.11
N ILE A 85 -18.37 -5.36 18.25
CA ILE A 85 -19.66 -5.97 18.56
C ILE A 85 -20.08 -6.89 17.44
N ALA A 86 -20.11 -6.41 16.18
CA ALA A 86 -20.50 -7.21 15.02
C ALA A 86 -19.60 -8.45 14.83
N ARG A 87 -18.28 -8.34 15.16
CA ARG A 87 -17.34 -9.45 15.11
C ARG A 87 -17.64 -10.52 16.15
N LYS A 88 -18.06 -10.12 17.36
CA LYS A 88 -18.27 -11.03 18.50
C LYS A 88 -19.67 -11.58 18.61
N MET A 89 -20.64 -11.03 17.91
CA MET A 89 -21.97 -11.60 17.79
C MET A 89 -21.90 -12.94 17.03
N GLU A 90 -22.68 -13.93 17.46
CA GLU A 90 -22.66 -15.30 16.92
C GLU A 90 -23.80 -15.60 15.95
N SER A 91 -24.86 -14.80 15.97
CA SER A 91 -26.04 -14.99 15.11
C SER A 91 -25.72 -14.67 13.65
N GLU A 92 -26.40 -15.32 12.72
CA GLU A 92 -26.28 -15.06 11.28
C GLU A 92 -26.74 -13.65 10.89
N GLU A 93 -27.65 -13.08 11.67
CA GLU A 93 -28.23 -11.76 11.44
C GLU A 93 -28.11 -10.86 12.66
N ILE A 94 -27.98 -9.57 12.37
CA ILE A 94 -27.92 -8.48 13.34
C ILE A 94 -29.01 -7.46 12.99
N THR A 95 -29.70 -6.94 14.01
CA THR A 95 -30.62 -5.82 13.85
C THR A 95 -29.98 -4.57 14.45
N LEU A 96 -29.96 -3.48 13.69
CA LEU A 96 -29.62 -2.14 14.15
C LEU A 96 -30.90 -1.29 14.16
N ASP A 97 -31.18 -0.65 15.28
CA ASP A 97 -32.33 0.27 15.46
C ASP A 97 -31.84 1.57 16.10
N VAL A 98 -32.01 2.70 15.42
CA VAL A 98 -31.63 4.02 15.94
C VAL A 98 -32.84 4.70 16.54
N ILE A 99 -32.78 4.92 17.86
CA ILE A 99 -33.82 5.54 18.66
C ILE A 99 -33.40 6.99 18.93
N ASP A 100 -34.29 7.94 18.68
CA ASP A 100 -34.13 9.37 19.03
C ASP A 100 -32.84 10.03 18.52
N SER A 101 -32.23 9.50 17.46
CA SER A 101 -30.99 9.99 16.83
C SER A 101 -29.76 10.07 17.75
N THR A 102 -29.85 9.54 18.97
CA THR A 102 -28.77 9.58 19.98
C THR A 102 -28.40 8.22 20.52
N ILE A 103 -29.28 7.22 20.37
CA ILE A 103 -29.08 5.86 20.83
C ILE A 103 -29.29 4.89 19.67
N ALA A 104 -28.32 4.06 19.44
CA ALA A 104 -28.43 2.91 18.54
C ALA A 104 -28.47 1.63 19.37
N VAL A 105 -29.45 0.78 19.08
CA VAL A 105 -29.57 -0.56 19.64
C VAL A 105 -29.10 -1.55 18.57
N ILE A 106 -28.07 -2.29 18.87
CA ILE A 106 -27.62 -3.40 18.06
C ILE A 106 -27.92 -4.70 18.79
N SER A 107 -28.64 -5.59 18.15
CA SER A 107 -29.12 -6.82 18.79
C SER A 107 -29.13 -8.01 17.85
N ASP A 108 -29.07 -9.18 18.44
CA ASP A 108 -29.31 -10.47 17.83
C ASP A 108 -30.26 -11.31 18.72
N ASN A 109 -30.35 -12.62 18.48
CA ASN A 109 -31.22 -13.53 19.23
C ASN A 109 -30.82 -13.68 20.71
N ARG A 110 -29.62 -13.24 21.12
CA ARG A 110 -29.03 -13.50 22.44
C ARG A 110 -28.55 -12.24 23.15
N SER A 111 -28.21 -11.22 22.40
CA SER A 111 -27.50 -10.04 22.88
C SER A 111 -28.17 -8.75 22.46
N GLU A 112 -28.15 -7.77 23.31
CA GLU A 112 -28.58 -6.39 23.04
C GLU A 112 -27.53 -5.42 23.59
N TYR A 113 -27.06 -4.52 22.72
CA TYR A 113 -26.13 -3.44 23.07
C TYR A 113 -26.76 -2.10 22.75
N LYS A 114 -26.70 -1.18 23.72
CA LYS A 114 -27.13 0.21 23.56
C LYS A 114 -25.92 1.08 23.44
N LEU A 115 -25.76 1.74 22.29
CA LEU A 115 -24.63 2.60 21.97
C LEU A 115 -25.08 4.04 21.84
N ASN A 116 -24.28 4.95 22.36
CA ASN A 116 -24.45 6.36 22.01
C ASN A 116 -24.07 6.56 20.56
N CYS A 117 -24.91 7.24 19.83
CA CYS A 117 -24.64 7.63 18.45
C CYS A 117 -24.67 9.14 18.30
N VAL A 118 -24.12 9.64 17.20
CA VAL A 118 -24.01 11.06 16.89
C VAL A 118 -24.88 11.34 15.66
N ARG A 119 -25.35 12.56 15.53
CA ARG A 119 -26.19 12.97 14.40
C ARG A 119 -25.37 12.94 13.10
N PRO A 120 -25.94 12.46 11.99
CA PRO A 120 -25.21 12.34 10.73
C PRO A 120 -24.75 13.69 10.15
N GLU A 121 -25.45 14.80 10.48
CA GLU A 121 -25.11 16.15 10.04
C GLU A 121 -23.78 16.66 10.64
N GLU A 122 -23.30 16.04 11.71
CA GLU A 122 -21.99 16.38 12.30
C GLU A 122 -20.82 15.79 11.53
N TYR A 123 -21.08 14.81 10.64
CA TYR A 123 -20.04 14.26 9.78
C TYR A 123 -19.70 15.26 8.67
N PRO A 124 -18.41 15.50 8.39
CA PRO A 124 -18.04 16.43 7.34
C PRO A 124 -18.58 15.98 5.99
N ASP A 125 -18.95 16.95 5.16
CA ASP A 125 -19.24 16.70 3.76
C ASP A 125 -17.96 16.34 3.02
N ILE A 126 -17.96 15.19 2.34
CA ILE A 126 -16.80 14.65 1.65
C ILE A 126 -17.16 14.48 0.18
N ASP A 127 -16.46 15.21 -0.66
CA ASP A 127 -16.62 15.13 -2.11
C ASP A 127 -16.04 13.80 -2.64
N LEU A 128 -16.92 12.91 -3.07
CA LEU A 128 -16.63 11.62 -3.69
C LEU A 128 -17.01 11.59 -5.18
N GLU A 129 -17.14 12.73 -5.83
CA GLU A 129 -17.38 12.78 -7.27
C GLU A 129 -16.09 12.50 -8.04
N ALA A 130 -16.19 11.62 -9.05
CA ALA A 130 -15.10 11.38 -9.98
C ALA A 130 -14.93 12.62 -10.88
N THR A 131 -13.76 13.22 -10.83
CA THR A 131 -13.42 14.40 -11.62
C THR A 131 -11.99 14.30 -12.12
N GLY A 132 -11.71 14.90 -13.29
CA GLY A 132 -10.37 14.97 -13.86
C GLY A 132 -10.09 13.85 -14.86
N THR A 133 -8.87 13.32 -14.85
CA THR A 133 -8.45 12.28 -15.80
C THR A 133 -8.80 10.90 -15.27
N GLU A 134 -9.56 10.14 -16.05
CA GLU A 134 -9.99 8.79 -15.69
C GLU A 134 -9.12 7.73 -16.39
N ILE A 135 -8.86 6.64 -15.68
CA ILE A 135 -8.16 5.46 -16.19
C ILE A 135 -8.74 4.20 -15.54
N ASN A 136 -8.90 3.15 -16.34
CA ASN A 136 -9.20 1.80 -15.84
C ASN A 136 -7.92 0.97 -15.85
N LEU A 137 -7.62 0.29 -14.74
CA LEU A 137 -6.50 -0.62 -14.63
C LEU A 137 -6.99 -2.02 -14.28
N SER A 138 -6.34 -3.04 -14.84
CA SER A 138 -6.51 -4.40 -14.36
C SER A 138 -5.96 -4.54 -12.93
N LYS A 139 -6.51 -5.48 -12.16
CA LYS A 139 -5.96 -5.82 -10.84
C LYS A 139 -4.48 -6.16 -10.93
N ALA A 140 -4.08 -6.96 -11.94
CA ALA A 140 -2.70 -7.39 -12.11
C ALA A 140 -1.74 -6.21 -12.35
N ASP A 141 -2.15 -5.23 -13.17
CA ASP A 141 -1.35 -4.03 -13.42
C ASP A 141 -1.24 -3.18 -12.17
N PHE A 142 -2.35 -2.96 -11.46
CA PHE A 142 -2.35 -2.18 -10.23
C PHE A 142 -1.51 -2.83 -9.12
N ASP A 143 -1.70 -4.14 -8.86
CA ASP A 143 -0.90 -4.91 -7.91
C ASP A 143 0.60 -4.82 -8.25
N SER A 144 0.97 -4.97 -9.53
CA SER A 144 2.36 -4.85 -9.96
C SER A 144 2.94 -3.45 -9.71
N LEU A 145 2.17 -2.39 -9.98
CA LEU A 145 2.59 -1.01 -9.67
C LEU A 145 2.85 -0.83 -8.18
N VAL A 146 1.93 -1.33 -7.33
CA VAL A 146 2.01 -1.14 -5.88
C VAL A 146 3.08 -2.01 -5.25
N SER A 147 3.04 -3.33 -5.49
CA SER A 147 3.95 -4.30 -4.86
C SER A 147 5.41 -4.07 -5.25
N GLN A 148 5.65 -3.60 -6.49
CA GLN A 148 7.01 -3.38 -7.00
C GLN A 148 7.57 -1.98 -6.70
N THR A 149 6.76 -1.04 -6.16
CA THR A 149 7.24 0.33 -5.92
C THR A 149 6.94 0.89 -4.54
N ALA A 150 5.75 0.68 -3.97
CA ALA A 150 5.30 1.36 -2.76
C ALA A 150 6.24 1.22 -1.56
N PHE A 151 6.91 0.07 -1.42
CA PHE A 151 7.85 -0.22 -0.34
C PHE A 151 9.06 0.72 -0.28
N ALA A 152 9.40 1.35 -1.40
CA ALA A 152 10.54 2.27 -1.48
C ALA A 152 10.19 3.70 -1.03
N ALA A 153 8.92 4.01 -0.78
CA ALA A 153 8.51 5.30 -0.25
C ALA A 153 9.00 5.50 1.19
N SER A 154 9.19 6.75 1.58
CA SER A 154 9.58 7.12 2.94
C SER A 154 8.42 6.89 3.92
N LEU A 155 8.74 6.38 5.10
CA LEU A 155 7.82 6.33 6.23
C LEU A 155 7.90 7.60 7.11
N LYS A 156 8.84 8.51 6.81
CA LYS A 156 9.12 9.72 7.59
C LYS A 156 8.38 10.92 7.01
N GLU A 157 7.55 11.56 7.82
CA GLU A 157 6.73 12.72 7.42
C GLU A 157 7.50 14.05 7.32
N GLN A 158 8.79 14.07 7.69
CA GLN A 158 9.64 15.28 7.59
C GLN A 158 9.78 15.80 6.15
N ARG A 159 9.65 14.92 5.17
CA ARG A 159 9.58 15.24 3.74
C ARG A 159 8.37 14.56 3.13
N PRO A 160 7.16 15.15 3.27
CA PRO A 160 5.90 14.51 2.89
C PRO A 160 5.88 13.99 1.46
N ILE A 161 6.48 14.72 0.51
CA ILE A 161 6.52 14.33 -0.89
C ILE A 161 7.17 12.94 -1.12
N LEU A 162 8.10 12.53 -0.27
CA LEU A 162 8.74 11.22 -0.37
C LEU A 162 7.89 10.07 0.21
N THR A 163 6.79 10.38 0.90
CA THR A 163 5.83 9.35 1.34
C THR A 163 4.86 8.97 0.23
N ALA A 164 4.93 9.67 -0.92
CA ALA A 164 4.12 9.38 -2.09
C ALA A 164 4.74 8.32 -3.00
N MET A 165 3.88 7.65 -3.75
CA MET A 165 4.16 7.12 -5.07
C MET A 165 3.86 8.24 -6.08
N ASN A 166 4.84 8.62 -6.88
CA ASN A 166 4.64 9.49 -8.02
C ASN A 166 4.15 8.65 -9.19
N LEU A 167 3.02 9.04 -9.76
CA LEU A 167 2.42 8.45 -10.95
C LEU A 167 2.51 9.47 -12.09
N GLU A 168 3.20 9.12 -13.16
CA GLU A 168 3.35 9.95 -14.38
C GLU A 168 2.78 9.17 -15.56
N ALA A 169 1.65 9.63 -16.11
CA ALA A 169 1.02 9.07 -17.30
C ALA A 169 1.33 9.94 -18.51
N SER A 170 1.93 9.37 -19.54
CA SER A 170 2.19 10.03 -20.81
C SER A 170 2.56 9.04 -21.90
N ASN A 171 2.23 9.35 -23.15
CA ASN A 171 2.65 8.57 -24.33
C ASN A 171 2.32 7.06 -24.23
N GLY A 172 1.16 6.73 -23.70
CA GLY A 172 0.71 5.33 -23.56
C GLY A 172 1.41 4.54 -22.46
N LEU A 173 2.13 5.20 -21.54
CA LEU A 173 2.78 4.60 -20.39
C LEU A 173 2.30 5.27 -19.10
N LEU A 174 2.11 4.48 -18.06
CA LEU A 174 1.99 4.91 -16.68
C LEU A 174 3.23 4.45 -15.93
N ILE A 175 3.96 5.40 -15.38
CA ILE A 175 5.18 5.19 -14.62
C ILE A 175 4.90 5.47 -13.16
N ALA A 176 5.09 4.47 -12.32
CA ALA A 176 5.07 4.62 -10.87
C ALA A 176 6.51 4.70 -10.33
N THR A 177 6.79 5.68 -9.48
CA THR A 177 8.10 5.84 -8.85
C THR A 177 7.93 6.11 -7.37
N ALA A 178 8.69 5.43 -6.53
CA ALA A 178 8.79 5.71 -5.09
C ALA A 178 10.25 5.76 -4.65
N THR A 179 10.58 6.65 -3.71
CA THR A 179 11.94 6.78 -3.14
C THR A 179 11.90 7.37 -1.73
N ASP A 180 12.83 6.94 -0.89
CA ASP A 180 13.10 7.53 0.43
C ASP A 180 14.44 8.32 0.48
N SER A 181 15.06 8.54 -0.70
CA SER A 181 16.39 9.13 -0.93
C SER A 181 17.56 8.16 -0.78
N ALA A 182 17.39 6.98 -0.18
CA ALA A 182 18.43 5.94 -0.05
C ALA A 182 18.17 4.75 -0.98
N ARG A 183 16.95 4.59 -1.43
CA ARG A 183 16.52 3.62 -2.44
C ARG A 183 15.47 4.22 -3.35
N MET A 184 15.25 3.62 -4.51
CA MET A 184 14.21 3.99 -5.45
C MET A 184 13.68 2.72 -6.13
N ALA A 185 12.38 2.68 -6.32
CA ALA A 185 11.69 1.69 -7.13
C ALA A 185 10.91 2.38 -8.25
N ARG A 186 10.95 1.81 -9.44
CA ARG A 186 10.18 2.28 -10.59
C ARG A 186 9.56 1.10 -11.31
N LYS A 187 8.29 1.25 -11.70
CA LYS A 187 7.55 0.29 -12.54
C LYS A 187 6.81 1.04 -13.63
N ASP A 188 6.87 0.50 -14.84
CA ASP A 188 6.15 1.02 -16.00
C ASP A 188 5.08 0.01 -16.41
N ILE A 189 3.88 0.50 -16.76
CA ILE A 189 2.84 -0.31 -17.41
C ILE A 189 2.29 0.42 -18.64
N ARG A 190 1.73 -0.33 -19.56
CA ARG A 190 1.06 0.24 -20.74
C ARG A 190 -0.35 0.66 -20.40
N ILE A 191 -0.74 1.84 -20.88
CA ILE A 191 -2.07 2.41 -20.75
C ILE A 191 -2.55 2.94 -22.10
N PRO A 192 -3.85 3.24 -22.28
CA PRO A 192 -4.33 3.88 -23.49
C PRO A 192 -3.59 5.18 -23.81
N GLU A 193 -3.34 5.42 -25.10
CA GLU A 193 -2.79 6.69 -25.57
C GLU A 193 -3.76 7.84 -25.28
N GLY A 194 -3.21 9.04 -25.04
CA GLY A 194 -4.00 10.24 -24.76
C GLY A 194 -4.28 10.48 -23.26
N VAL A 195 -4.01 9.51 -22.39
CA VAL A 195 -4.06 9.71 -20.94
C VAL A 195 -2.79 10.43 -20.49
N ASN A 196 -2.96 11.62 -19.89
CA ASN A 196 -1.85 12.45 -19.40
C ASN A 196 -2.17 13.03 -18.04
N PHE A 197 -1.37 12.71 -17.04
CA PHE A 197 -1.43 13.32 -15.71
C PHE A 197 -0.13 13.08 -14.94
N VAL A 198 0.05 13.86 -13.87
CA VAL A 198 1.06 13.61 -12.83
C VAL A 198 0.36 13.70 -11.47
N ALA A 199 0.53 12.68 -10.64
CA ALA A 199 -0.09 12.63 -9.32
C ALA A 199 0.88 12.05 -8.29
N ASN A 200 0.91 12.66 -7.10
CA ASN A 200 1.65 12.15 -5.93
C ASN A 200 0.65 11.54 -4.95
N VAL A 201 0.40 10.24 -5.07
CA VAL A 201 -0.54 9.52 -4.21
C VAL A 201 0.21 8.98 -2.99
N PRO A 202 -0.28 9.16 -1.76
CA PRO A 202 0.37 8.53 -0.60
C PRO A 202 0.56 7.03 -0.82
N ALA A 203 1.80 6.53 -0.69
CA ALA A 203 2.12 5.12 -0.96
C ALA A 203 1.32 4.16 -0.07
N LYS A 204 1.10 4.54 1.20
CA LYS A 204 0.24 3.79 2.12
C LYS A 204 -1.18 3.64 1.59
N MET A 205 -1.69 4.66 0.91
CA MET A 205 -3.02 4.65 0.32
C MET A 205 -3.10 3.65 -0.84
N MET A 206 -2.10 3.64 -1.72
CA MET A 206 -2.03 2.69 -2.82
C MET A 206 -2.05 1.24 -2.31
N VAL A 207 -1.33 0.96 -1.23
CA VAL A 207 -1.36 -0.36 -0.56
C VAL A 207 -2.73 -0.68 0.03
N GLU A 208 -3.44 0.29 0.61
CA GLU A 208 -4.80 0.07 1.12
C GLU A 208 -5.81 -0.21 0.00
N VAL A 209 -5.69 0.45 -1.15
CA VAL A 209 -6.51 0.18 -2.34
C VAL A 209 -6.24 -1.24 -2.85
N ASP A 210 -4.97 -1.63 -2.95
CA ASP A 210 -4.58 -2.95 -3.41
C ASP A 210 -5.18 -4.08 -2.56
N HIS A 211 -5.19 -3.93 -1.24
CA HIS A 211 -5.85 -4.87 -0.33
C HIS A 211 -7.36 -5.01 -0.56
N LEU A 212 -8.02 -4.02 -1.18
CA LEU A 212 -9.45 -4.05 -1.47
C LEU A 212 -9.78 -4.66 -2.84
N LEU A 213 -8.77 -4.99 -3.64
CA LEU A 213 -8.94 -5.63 -4.96
C LEU A 213 -9.20 -7.14 -4.89
N GLU A 214 -9.34 -7.72 -3.69
CA GLU A 214 -9.66 -9.13 -3.57
C GLU A 214 -11.05 -9.44 -4.15
N GLY A 215 -11.09 -10.35 -5.14
CA GLY A 215 -12.33 -10.73 -5.84
C GLY A 215 -12.83 -9.71 -6.88
N VAL A 216 -11.97 -8.75 -7.28
CA VAL A 216 -12.27 -7.76 -8.33
C VAL A 216 -11.21 -7.85 -9.42
N ASP A 217 -11.59 -7.77 -10.69
CA ASP A 217 -10.69 -7.92 -11.83
C ASP A 217 -10.04 -6.62 -12.29
N SER A 218 -10.68 -5.48 -12.00
CA SER A 218 -10.22 -4.15 -12.40
C SER A 218 -10.74 -3.08 -11.46
N LEU A 219 -10.15 -1.88 -11.54
CA LEU A 219 -10.61 -0.69 -10.82
C LEU A 219 -10.59 0.53 -11.75
N ASP A 220 -11.49 1.47 -11.48
CA ASP A 220 -11.49 2.78 -12.10
C ASP A 220 -10.82 3.79 -11.18
N ILE A 221 -9.98 4.66 -11.74
CA ILE A 221 -9.27 5.69 -11.01
C ILE A 221 -9.51 7.04 -11.69
N ALA A 222 -9.92 8.05 -10.94
CA ALA A 222 -10.03 9.42 -11.40
C ALA A 222 -9.01 10.30 -10.66
N PHE A 223 -8.18 11.01 -11.41
CA PHE A 223 -7.18 11.94 -10.87
C PHE A 223 -7.60 13.38 -11.14
N SER A 224 -7.81 14.16 -10.08
CA SER A 224 -7.95 15.62 -10.13
C SER A 224 -6.69 16.28 -9.55
N ASP A 225 -6.65 17.61 -9.53
CA ASP A 225 -5.50 18.37 -8.99
C ASP A 225 -5.22 18.09 -7.50
N LYS A 226 -6.23 17.66 -6.73
CA LYS A 226 -6.13 17.55 -5.26
C LYS A 226 -6.44 16.19 -4.71
N LYS A 227 -7.10 15.32 -5.48
CA LYS A 227 -7.52 13.99 -5.01
C LYS A 227 -7.37 12.94 -6.10
N ALA A 228 -7.13 11.71 -5.67
CA ALA A 228 -7.35 10.51 -6.44
C ALA A 228 -8.57 9.78 -5.88
N LEU A 229 -9.45 9.34 -6.77
CA LEU A 229 -10.64 8.57 -6.43
C LEU A 229 -10.53 7.22 -7.10
N PHE A 230 -10.63 6.16 -6.30
CA PHE A 230 -10.57 4.78 -6.75
C PHE A 230 -11.94 4.14 -6.57
N THR A 231 -12.46 3.50 -7.61
CA THR A 231 -13.69 2.72 -7.55
C THR A 231 -13.36 1.25 -7.72
N VAL A 232 -13.57 0.49 -6.64
CA VAL A 232 -13.29 -0.94 -6.54
C VAL A 232 -14.60 -1.67 -6.25
N GLY A 233 -15.24 -2.22 -7.27
CA GLY A 233 -16.54 -2.83 -7.15
C GLY A 233 -17.59 -1.88 -6.56
N ARG A 234 -18.03 -2.16 -5.33
CA ARG A 234 -19.03 -1.32 -4.59
C ARG A 234 -18.39 -0.36 -3.60
N THR A 235 -17.08 -0.16 -3.67
CA THR A 235 -16.34 0.68 -2.73
C THR A 235 -15.68 1.84 -3.46
N ILE A 236 -15.88 3.04 -2.95
CA ILE A 236 -15.23 4.28 -3.40
C ILE A 236 -14.20 4.66 -2.35
N ILE A 237 -13.00 4.98 -2.80
CA ILE A 237 -11.88 5.38 -1.96
C ILE A 237 -11.38 6.71 -2.48
N ALA A 238 -11.44 7.75 -1.67
CA ALA A 238 -10.87 9.06 -1.98
C ALA A 238 -9.60 9.29 -1.18
N SER A 239 -8.53 9.66 -1.84
CA SER A 239 -7.25 10.04 -1.25
C SER A 239 -6.86 11.45 -1.65
N ARG A 240 -6.45 12.27 -0.70
CA ARG A 240 -5.78 13.55 -1.01
C ARG A 240 -4.43 13.29 -1.64
N LEU A 241 -4.08 14.06 -2.66
CA LEU A 241 -2.75 14.05 -3.26
C LEU A 241 -1.77 14.86 -2.40
N ILE A 242 -0.52 14.43 -2.39
CA ILE A 242 0.55 15.17 -1.72
C ILE A 242 1.03 16.27 -2.66
N ALA A 243 0.91 17.52 -2.22
CA ALA A 243 1.32 18.69 -2.99
C ALA A 243 2.85 18.79 -3.09
N GLY A 244 3.33 19.33 -4.20
CA GLY A 244 4.73 19.63 -4.46
C GLY A 244 5.33 18.81 -5.60
N ASP A 245 6.53 19.22 -6.01
CA ASP A 245 7.26 18.56 -7.08
C ASP A 245 7.97 17.32 -6.55
N TYR A 246 7.73 16.17 -7.21
CA TYR A 246 8.46 14.95 -6.90
C TYR A 246 9.92 15.07 -7.36
N PRO A 247 10.90 14.53 -6.61
CA PRO A 247 12.29 14.60 -7.01
C PRO A 247 12.52 14.02 -8.41
N ASN A 248 13.34 14.72 -9.21
CA ASN A 248 13.68 14.21 -10.54
C ASN A 248 14.58 12.96 -10.43
N THR A 249 14.01 11.82 -10.75
CA THR A 249 14.66 10.50 -10.67
C THR A 249 15.21 10.02 -12.02
N LYS A 250 14.93 10.73 -13.13
CA LYS A 250 15.29 10.29 -14.52
C LYS A 250 16.79 10.08 -14.73
N ASN A 251 17.64 10.80 -13.97
CA ASN A 251 19.09 10.72 -14.09
C ASN A 251 19.78 9.82 -13.04
N ILE A 252 19.00 9.18 -12.17
CA ILE A 252 19.55 8.31 -11.10
C ILE A 252 19.95 6.94 -11.66
N VAL A 253 19.23 6.47 -12.68
CA VAL A 253 19.54 5.19 -13.36
C VAL A 253 20.86 5.32 -14.10
N PRO A 254 21.91 4.56 -13.74
CA PRO A 254 23.18 4.60 -14.43
C PRO A 254 23.04 4.18 -15.90
N LYS A 255 23.64 4.94 -16.81
CA LYS A 255 23.67 4.61 -18.25
C LYS A 255 24.78 3.60 -18.60
N ILE A 256 25.82 3.55 -17.79
CA ILE A 256 26.99 2.67 -17.97
C ILE A 256 27.20 1.95 -16.64
N THR A 257 27.42 0.66 -16.71
CA THR A 257 27.76 -0.20 -15.58
C THR A 257 29.08 -0.93 -15.86
N ASN A 258 29.90 -1.03 -14.84
CA ASN A 258 31.26 -1.60 -14.93
C ASN A 258 31.32 -3.02 -14.38
N TYR A 259 30.31 -3.40 -13.60
CA TYR A 259 30.26 -4.69 -12.89
C TYR A 259 28.86 -5.26 -12.99
N ILE A 260 28.78 -6.54 -13.30
CA ILE A 260 27.51 -7.29 -13.40
C ILE A 260 27.60 -8.53 -12.53
N LEU A 261 26.60 -8.74 -11.67
CA LEU A 261 26.44 -9.93 -10.87
C LEU A 261 25.06 -10.55 -11.13
N GLU A 262 25.03 -11.81 -11.55
CA GLU A 262 23.80 -12.58 -11.72
C GLU A 262 23.74 -13.69 -10.67
N VAL A 263 22.67 -13.72 -9.88
CA VAL A 263 22.56 -14.59 -8.71
C VAL A 263 21.12 -15.02 -8.44
N ASN A 264 20.96 -16.22 -7.87
CA ASN A 264 19.66 -16.66 -7.43
C ASN A 264 19.12 -15.81 -6.26
N SER A 265 17.88 -15.35 -6.39
CA SER A 265 17.22 -14.44 -5.44
C SER A 265 17.11 -15.04 -4.04
N SER A 266 16.71 -16.32 -3.95
CA SER A 266 16.50 -17.01 -2.67
C SER A 266 17.82 -17.20 -1.92
N ASP A 267 18.88 -17.61 -2.62
CA ASP A 267 20.18 -17.87 -2.00
C ASP A 267 20.84 -16.58 -1.55
N LEU A 268 20.75 -15.52 -2.34
CA LEU A 268 21.20 -14.19 -1.98
C LEU A 268 20.49 -13.67 -0.72
N MET A 269 19.15 -13.70 -0.72
CA MET A 269 18.37 -13.20 0.42
C MET A 269 18.66 -13.97 1.71
N LYS A 270 18.79 -15.30 1.63
CA LYS A 270 19.15 -16.14 2.79
C LYS A 270 20.55 -15.81 3.33
N ALA A 271 21.53 -15.57 2.44
CA ALA A 271 22.88 -15.20 2.84
C ALA A 271 22.92 -13.82 3.48
N ILE A 272 22.21 -12.83 2.90
CA ILE A 272 22.05 -11.49 3.49
C ILE A 272 21.40 -11.60 4.88
N ASP A 273 20.33 -12.36 5.02
CA ASP A 273 19.57 -12.50 6.28
C ASP A 273 20.44 -13.12 7.38
N ARG A 274 21.23 -14.17 7.08
CA ARG A 274 22.17 -14.76 8.03
C ARG A 274 23.30 -13.80 8.41
N ALA A 275 23.91 -13.11 7.45
CA ALA A 275 24.97 -12.15 7.72
C ALA A 275 24.43 -10.96 8.56
N ASN A 276 23.20 -10.53 8.30
CA ASN A 276 22.57 -9.41 8.99
C ASN A 276 22.42 -9.62 10.51
N ILE A 277 22.40 -10.86 11.00
CA ILE A 277 22.36 -11.17 12.44
C ILE A 277 23.49 -10.47 13.20
N LEU A 278 24.64 -10.25 12.54
CA LEU A 278 25.81 -9.61 13.13
C LEU A 278 26.01 -8.15 12.69
N SER A 279 25.00 -7.51 12.12
CA SER A 279 25.04 -6.09 11.70
C SER A 279 24.44 -5.12 12.73
N ILE A 280 24.22 -5.57 13.96
CA ILE A 280 23.49 -4.84 15.03
C ILE A 280 24.07 -3.42 15.27
N ASP A 281 25.39 -3.29 15.30
CA ASP A 281 26.07 -2.00 15.53
C ASP A 281 26.04 -1.07 14.30
N ARG A 282 25.58 -1.56 13.14
CA ARG A 282 25.67 -0.88 11.83
C ARG A 282 24.31 -0.67 11.18
N GLU A 283 23.23 -0.72 11.94
CA GLU A 283 21.85 -0.47 11.46
C GLU A 283 21.52 -1.27 10.18
N ASN A 284 21.71 -2.59 10.22
CA ASN A 284 21.45 -3.51 9.11
C ASN A 284 22.39 -3.34 7.88
N VAL A 285 23.59 -2.85 8.06
CA VAL A 285 24.57 -2.73 6.96
C VAL A 285 25.39 -4.00 6.84
N VAL A 286 25.40 -4.56 5.62
CA VAL A 286 26.23 -5.70 5.19
C VAL A 286 27.16 -5.28 4.07
N ASP A 287 28.27 -6.00 3.95
CA ASP A 287 29.29 -5.80 2.91
C ASP A 287 29.17 -6.92 1.89
N LEU A 288 29.06 -6.59 0.60
CA LEU A 288 29.15 -7.51 -0.54
C LEU A 288 30.53 -7.34 -1.17
N THR A 289 31.34 -8.39 -1.13
CA THR A 289 32.64 -8.45 -1.81
C THR A 289 32.56 -9.37 -2.99
N MET A 290 32.94 -8.86 -4.15
CA MET A 290 32.88 -9.56 -5.43
C MET A 290 34.30 -9.60 -6.02
N SER A 291 34.79 -10.79 -6.35
CA SER A 291 36.12 -10.99 -6.95
C SER A 291 36.14 -12.25 -7.79
N GLU A 292 37.23 -12.50 -8.48
CA GLU A 292 37.49 -13.75 -9.21
C GLU A 292 37.55 -14.97 -8.29
N GLU A 293 37.85 -14.79 -7.01
CA GLU A 293 37.93 -15.85 -5.99
C GLU A 293 36.54 -16.25 -5.47
N GLY A 294 35.50 -15.45 -5.73
CA GLY A 294 34.13 -15.71 -5.32
C GLY A 294 33.40 -14.47 -4.82
N ILE A 295 32.18 -14.70 -4.40
CA ILE A 295 31.26 -13.68 -3.92
C ILE A 295 30.96 -13.94 -2.46
N GLU A 296 31.17 -12.93 -1.62
CA GLU A 296 30.99 -13.01 -0.18
C GLU A 296 30.08 -11.90 0.35
N ILE A 297 29.16 -12.23 1.24
CA ILE A 297 28.39 -11.29 2.05
C ILE A 297 28.93 -11.37 3.46
N SER A 298 29.28 -10.24 4.03
CA SER A 298 29.84 -10.20 5.37
C SER A 298 29.22 -9.10 6.23
N ALA A 299 29.22 -9.33 7.54
CA ALA A 299 28.86 -8.34 8.53
C ALA A 299 29.85 -8.43 9.72
N LYS A 300 30.08 -7.31 10.38
CA LYS A 300 30.96 -7.25 11.53
C LYS A 300 30.39 -6.33 12.60
N SER A 301 30.24 -6.87 13.80
CA SER A 301 29.96 -6.13 15.03
C SER A 301 31.19 -6.11 15.90
N SER A 302 31.49 -4.94 16.47
CA SER A 302 32.59 -4.79 17.43
C SER A 302 32.34 -5.52 18.75
N GLN A 303 31.09 -5.79 19.08
CA GLN A 303 30.65 -6.37 20.35
C GLN A 303 30.42 -7.87 20.28
N VAL A 304 29.94 -8.38 19.14
CA VAL A 304 29.41 -9.74 19.02
C VAL A 304 30.30 -10.65 18.16
N GLY A 305 30.91 -10.11 17.09
CA GLY A 305 31.75 -10.89 16.18
C GLY A 305 31.53 -10.58 14.71
N SER A 306 31.84 -11.53 13.84
CA SER A 306 31.70 -11.37 12.38
C SER A 306 31.09 -12.60 11.72
N ALA A 307 30.39 -12.37 10.61
CA ALA A 307 29.87 -13.40 9.71
C ALA A 307 30.46 -13.21 8.32
N VAL A 308 30.72 -14.31 7.63
CA VAL A 308 31.05 -14.35 6.21
C VAL A 308 30.23 -15.47 5.59
N GLU A 309 29.43 -15.11 4.60
CA GLU A 309 28.61 -16.02 3.81
C GLU A 309 29.10 -16.05 2.38
N ARG A 310 29.44 -17.21 1.87
CA ARG A 310 29.79 -17.41 0.45
C ARG A 310 28.56 -17.81 -0.30
N ILE A 311 28.37 -17.21 -1.47
CA ILE A 311 27.25 -17.49 -2.36
C ILE A 311 27.73 -17.93 -3.73
N ASP A 312 27.04 -18.93 -4.25
CA ASP A 312 27.21 -19.34 -5.65
C ASP A 312 26.50 -18.34 -6.55
N VAL A 313 27.15 -17.99 -7.65
CA VAL A 313 26.61 -17.04 -8.62
C VAL A 313 26.69 -17.61 -10.03
N PHE A 314 25.76 -17.22 -10.88
CA PHE A 314 25.76 -17.64 -12.28
C PHE A 314 26.83 -16.92 -13.09
N LYS A 315 27.07 -15.64 -12.72
CA LYS A 315 27.98 -14.78 -13.45
C LYS A 315 28.48 -13.65 -12.59
N TYR A 316 29.75 -13.33 -12.72
CA TYR A 316 30.33 -12.08 -12.29
C TYR A 316 31.23 -11.52 -13.39
N GLU A 317 31.01 -10.26 -13.76
CA GLU A 317 31.86 -9.51 -14.69
C GLU A 317 32.34 -8.24 -14.00
N GLY A 318 33.65 -8.01 -14.03
CA GLY A 318 34.29 -6.84 -13.44
C GLY A 318 35.52 -7.18 -12.64
N GLN A 319 36.24 -6.15 -12.17
CA GLN A 319 37.35 -6.30 -11.24
C GLN A 319 36.83 -6.51 -9.81
N SER A 320 37.73 -6.73 -8.84
CA SER A 320 37.33 -6.81 -7.44
C SER A 320 36.60 -5.52 -7.01
N LEU A 321 35.42 -5.70 -6.41
CA LEU A 321 34.57 -4.61 -5.92
C LEU A 321 33.99 -4.98 -4.56
N LYS A 322 34.02 -4.02 -3.62
CA LYS A 322 33.32 -4.11 -2.36
C LYS A 322 32.27 -3.02 -2.26
N VAL A 323 31.04 -3.40 -1.89
CA VAL A 323 29.91 -2.47 -1.72
C VAL A 323 29.21 -2.75 -0.42
N SER A 324 29.04 -1.72 0.40
CA SER A 324 28.26 -1.82 1.65
C SER A 324 26.87 -1.25 1.45
N PHE A 325 25.82 -1.92 1.92
CA PHE A 325 24.44 -1.49 1.76
C PHE A 325 23.56 -1.91 2.93
N ASN A 326 22.42 -1.27 3.06
CA ASN A 326 21.39 -1.70 4.00
C ASN A 326 20.72 -2.99 3.49
N SER A 327 20.79 -4.05 4.28
CA SER A 327 20.28 -5.39 3.96
C SER A 327 18.79 -5.40 3.69
N GLU A 328 17.99 -4.66 4.48
CA GLU A 328 16.54 -4.58 4.31
C GLU A 328 16.14 -3.96 2.98
N PHE A 329 16.91 -2.98 2.48
CA PHE A 329 16.64 -2.34 1.20
C PHE A 329 16.86 -3.31 0.02
N VAL A 330 17.93 -4.07 0.06
CA VAL A 330 18.23 -5.07 -0.98
C VAL A 330 17.22 -6.22 -0.92
N ILE A 331 16.94 -6.76 0.27
CA ILE A 331 15.93 -7.83 0.43
C ILE A 331 14.57 -7.38 -0.09
N ALA A 332 14.13 -6.16 0.25
CA ALA A 332 12.86 -5.62 -0.21
C ALA A 332 12.81 -5.45 -1.74
N ALA A 333 13.91 -4.95 -2.33
CA ALA A 333 14.03 -4.77 -3.77
C ALA A 333 13.99 -6.12 -4.52
N VAL A 334 14.73 -7.13 -4.04
CA VAL A 334 14.76 -8.47 -4.65
C VAL A 334 13.40 -9.16 -4.52
N LYS A 335 12.74 -9.07 -3.36
CA LYS A 335 11.37 -9.60 -3.17
C LYS A 335 10.37 -8.96 -4.12
N ALA A 336 10.44 -7.63 -4.31
CA ALA A 336 9.54 -6.90 -5.17
C ALA A 336 9.69 -7.25 -6.66
N LEU A 337 10.88 -7.69 -7.10
CA LEU A 337 11.10 -8.18 -8.46
C LEU A 337 10.38 -9.50 -8.72
N GLY A 338 10.17 -10.34 -7.69
CA GLY A 338 9.48 -11.62 -7.81
C GLY A 338 10.16 -12.61 -8.77
N ALA A 339 11.43 -12.40 -9.09
CA ALA A 339 12.20 -13.21 -10.03
C ALA A 339 12.99 -14.32 -9.30
N GLU A 340 13.18 -15.45 -9.97
CA GLU A 340 14.04 -16.52 -9.49
C GLU A 340 15.49 -16.06 -9.46
N ASP A 341 15.92 -15.35 -10.50
CA ASP A 341 17.27 -14.82 -10.66
C ASP A 341 17.22 -13.30 -10.84
N VAL A 342 18.20 -12.62 -10.26
CA VAL A 342 18.32 -11.16 -10.34
C VAL A 342 19.71 -10.75 -10.80
N THR A 343 19.74 -9.62 -11.50
CA THR A 343 20.98 -9.01 -11.99
C THR A 343 21.25 -7.72 -11.22
N PHE A 344 22.42 -7.66 -10.61
CA PHE A 344 22.97 -6.43 -10.02
C PHE A 344 23.92 -5.78 -10.99
N ALA A 345 23.78 -4.47 -11.18
CA ALA A 345 24.63 -3.67 -12.05
C ALA A 345 25.24 -2.50 -11.29
N PHE A 346 26.57 -2.49 -11.14
CA PHE A 346 27.29 -1.48 -10.37
C PHE A 346 28.12 -0.59 -11.28
N VAL A 347 28.28 0.67 -10.87
CA VAL A 347 29.20 1.64 -11.47
C VAL A 347 30.51 1.69 -10.71
N GLY A 348 30.45 1.49 -9.39
CA GLY A 348 31.58 1.50 -8.47
C GLY A 348 31.11 1.53 -7.01
N GLU A 349 32.05 1.47 -6.07
CA GLU A 349 31.84 1.22 -4.65
C GLU A 349 30.80 2.15 -3.98
N MET A 350 30.86 3.45 -4.30
CA MET A 350 30.04 4.50 -3.65
C MET A 350 28.99 5.11 -4.57
N LYS A 351 28.63 4.40 -5.67
CA LYS A 351 27.60 4.84 -6.60
C LYS A 351 26.33 4.00 -6.44
N PRO A 352 25.13 4.59 -6.57
CA PRO A 352 23.92 3.83 -6.61
C PRO A 352 24.02 2.66 -7.62
N PHE A 353 23.52 1.51 -7.23
CA PHE A 353 23.49 0.32 -8.07
C PHE A 353 22.07 -0.10 -8.40
N VAL A 354 21.91 -0.78 -9.50
CA VAL A 354 20.62 -1.23 -10.03
C VAL A 354 20.44 -2.71 -9.76
N ILE A 355 19.23 -3.11 -9.40
CA ILE A 355 18.81 -4.50 -9.31
C ILE A 355 17.65 -4.68 -10.30
N ARG A 356 17.73 -5.70 -11.15
CA ARG A 356 16.75 -5.97 -12.21
C ARG A 356 16.35 -7.43 -12.24
N ASN A 357 15.15 -7.67 -12.77
CA ASN A 357 14.76 -8.95 -13.32
C ASN A 357 15.22 -8.99 -14.78
N GLY A 358 16.03 -9.98 -15.16
CA GLY A 358 16.51 -10.11 -16.54
C GLY A 358 15.41 -10.41 -17.57
N LEU A 359 14.20 -10.76 -17.13
CA LEU A 359 13.05 -11.07 -17.98
C LEU A 359 12.00 -9.94 -18.04
N ASP A 360 12.13 -8.91 -17.20
CA ASP A 360 11.19 -7.79 -17.13
C ASP A 360 11.90 -6.44 -17.00
N ASP A 361 12.03 -5.75 -18.12
CA ASP A 361 12.66 -4.42 -18.18
C ASP A 361 11.75 -3.29 -17.67
N SER A 362 10.48 -3.58 -17.40
CA SER A 362 9.51 -2.58 -16.93
C SER A 362 9.67 -2.22 -15.46
N VAL A 363 10.52 -2.94 -14.70
CA VAL A 363 10.80 -2.71 -13.29
C VAL A 363 12.27 -2.49 -13.02
N ILE A 364 12.58 -1.46 -12.24
CA ILE A 364 13.95 -1.11 -11.85
C ILE A 364 13.97 -0.81 -10.35
N GLN A 365 14.91 -1.44 -9.65
CA GLN A 365 15.20 -1.15 -8.26
C GLN A 365 16.59 -0.51 -8.15
N ILE A 366 16.72 0.54 -7.35
CA ILE A 366 18.00 1.22 -7.10
C ILE A 366 18.24 1.30 -5.60
N VAL A 367 19.47 1.00 -5.20
CA VAL A 367 19.91 1.15 -3.81
C VAL A 367 21.19 1.97 -3.79
N THR A 368 21.26 2.90 -2.83
CA THR A 368 22.46 3.71 -2.58
C THR A 368 23.35 3.01 -1.56
N PRO A 369 24.65 2.83 -1.83
CA PRO A 369 25.59 2.28 -0.88
C PRO A 369 25.73 3.13 0.38
N VAL A 370 26.11 2.47 1.47
CA VAL A 370 26.39 3.10 2.76
C VAL A 370 27.90 3.26 2.93
N ARG A 371 28.36 4.41 3.42
CA ARG A 371 29.77 4.58 3.81
C ARG A 371 30.07 3.82 5.08
N THR A 372 31.04 2.94 5.01
CA THR A 372 31.58 2.25 6.18
C THR A 372 33.00 2.75 6.41
N TYR A 373 33.26 3.31 7.60
CA TYR A 373 34.60 3.78 8.03
C TYR A 373 35.38 2.64 8.69
#